data_059de8dcc791fc1dc56dc6a14caa00aa
#
_entry.id   059de8dcc791fc1dc56dc6a14caa00aa
#
_cell.length_a   1.000
_cell.length_b   1.000
_cell.length_c   1.000
_cell.angle_alpha   90.00
_cell.angle_beta   90.00
_cell.angle_gamma   90.00
#
_symmetry.space_group_name_H-M   'P 1'
#
loop_
_entity.id
_entity.type
_entity.pdbx_description
1 polymer ?
#
loop_
_entity_poly.entity_id
_entity_poly.type
_entity_poly.pdbx_seq_one_letter_code
_entity_poly.pdbx_strand_id
1 'polypeptide(L)'
;MAIKNYKPTTPSRRNMSVVDYSALSKVAPEKSLLAPKNKKSGRNSYGRITVRHRGGGNRKKYRLIDFKRRKFGVEAVVKTLEYDPNRTAHIALIEYTDGTKSYILAPVGLKVGDKVVSGPDADIRVGNALPLVNIPIGTFVHNVELYPGKGAQLARSAGNMAQLMAKENKMALLRLPSGELRNVPESCMATIGQVSNADHSNVKIGKAGRKRNMGWRQTVRGSVMNPNDHPHGGGEGKSPVGRPGPVTPWGKPALGYKTRKNTRSDKLIVKRRNGK
;
A
#
# COMPACT_ATOMS: atom_id res chain seq x y z
N MET A 1 -7.83 -13.90 6.84
CA MET A 1 -6.69 -14.84 6.92
C MET A 1 -6.20 -14.85 8.35
N ALA A 2 -5.84 -16.01 8.88
CA ALA A 2 -5.39 -16.11 10.26
C ALA A 2 -3.90 -15.71 10.39
N ILE A 3 -3.52 -15.17 11.55
CA ILE A 3 -2.11 -14.95 11.91
C ILE A 3 -1.60 -16.22 12.58
N LYS A 4 -0.48 -16.74 12.08
CA LYS A 4 0.24 -17.86 12.68
C LYS A 4 1.30 -17.36 13.64
N ASN A 5 1.18 -17.72 14.91
CA ASN A 5 2.20 -17.45 15.92
C ASN A 5 3.22 -18.59 15.96
N TYR A 6 4.49 -18.26 16.19
CA TYR A 6 5.53 -19.25 16.40
C TYR A 6 5.56 -19.72 17.83
N LYS A 7 5.97 -20.98 18.04
CA LYS A 7 6.27 -21.50 19.41
C LYS A 7 7.47 -20.73 20.00
N PRO A 8 7.48 -20.44 21.30
CA PRO A 8 8.53 -19.65 21.96
C PRO A 8 9.81 -20.43 22.21
N THR A 9 10.39 -21.01 21.16
CA THR A 9 11.60 -21.85 21.25
C THR A 9 12.89 -21.03 21.43
N THR A 10 12.88 -19.74 21.02
CA THR A 10 14.00 -18.81 21.18
C THR A 10 13.49 -17.42 21.52
N PRO A 11 14.31 -16.50 22.09
CA PRO A 11 13.91 -15.14 22.39
C PRO A 11 13.29 -14.40 21.19
N SER A 12 13.86 -14.58 19.99
CA SER A 12 13.34 -13.94 18.78
C SER A 12 12.03 -14.54 18.26
N ARG A 13 11.78 -15.84 18.53
CA ARG A 13 10.53 -16.51 18.12
C ARG A 13 9.37 -16.26 19.07
N ARG A 14 9.63 -15.97 20.33
CA ARG A 14 8.60 -15.74 21.36
C ARG A 14 7.51 -14.77 20.94
N ASN A 15 7.88 -13.67 20.29
CA ASN A 15 6.97 -12.61 19.86
C ASN A 15 6.84 -12.53 18.32
N MET A 16 7.23 -13.58 17.60
CA MET A 16 7.18 -13.57 16.15
C MET A 16 5.86 -14.13 15.64
N SER A 17 5.25 -13.45 14.69
CA SER A 17 4.11 -13.98 13.93
C SER A 17 4.28 -13.78 12.44
N VAL A 18 3.48 -14.48 11.66
CA VAL A 18 3.40 -14.38 10.19
C VAL A 18 1.95 -14.50 9.74
N VAL A 19 1.66 -13.97 8.58
CA VAL A 19 0.38 -14.23 7.91
C VAL A 19 0.35 -15.70 7.49
N ASP A 20 -0.79 -16.35 7.63
CA ASP A 20 -0.98 -17.68 7.06
C ASP A 20 -1.21 -17.59 5.54
N TYR A 21 -0.33 -18.24 4.80
CA TYR A 21 -0.37 -18.28 3.33
C TYR A 21 -1.01 -19.57 2.79
N SER A 22 -1.66 -20.37 3.62
CA SER A 22 -2.27 -21.65 3.22
C SER A 22 -3.32 -21.49 2.12
N ALA A 23 -4.04 -20.37 2.12
CA ALA A 23 -5.05 -20.05 1.11
C ALA A 23 -4.47 -19.56 -0.24
N LEU A 24 -3.17 -19.36 -0.34
CA LEU A 24 -2.51 -18.93 -1.57
C LEU A 24 -2.06 -20.13 -2.40
N SER A 25 -2.10 -19.96 -3.71
CA SER A 25 -1.61 -20.95 -4.66
C SER A 25 -0.09 -21.11 -4.55
N LYS A 26 0.39 -22.34 -4.43
CA LYS A 26 1.83 -22.69 -4.33
C LYS A 26 2.44 -22.82 -5.74
N VAL A 27 2.40 -21.74 -6.51
CA VAL A 27 2.90 -21.71 -7.90
C VAL A 27 4.02 -20.70 -8.06
N ALA A 28 4.88 -20.91 -9.06
CA ALA A 28 5.85 -19.91 -9.48
C ALA A 28 5.14 -18.74 -10.21
N PRO A 29 5.61 -17.50 -10.04
CA PRO A 29 5.00 -16.36 -10.72
C PRO A 29 5.19 -16.44 -12.24
N GLU A 30 4.21 -15.92 -12.98
CA GLU A 30 4.23 -15.88 -14.45
C GLU A 30 5.45 -15.09 -14.94
N LYS A 31 6.30 -15.73 -15.74
CA LYS A 31 7.61 -15.18 -16.16
C LYS A 31 7.47 -13.95 -17.05
N SER A 32 6.49 -13.92 -17.94
CA SER A 32 6.20 -12.81 -18.85
C SER A 32 5.80 -11.51 -18.12
N LEU A 33 5.24 -11.64 -16.90
CA LEU A 33 4.81 -10.53 -16.06
C LEU A 33 5.82 -10.14 -14.98
N LEU A 34 7.08 -10.58 -15.09
CA LEU A 34 8.16 -10.22 -14.18
C LEU A 34 9.12 -9.20 -14.81
N ALA A 35 9.38 -8.13 -14.06
CA ALA A 35 10.39 -7.15 -14.43
C ALA A 35 11.55 -7.11 -13.40
N PRO A 36 12.77 -6.75 -13.81
CA PRO A 36 13.87 -6.52 -12.91
C PRO A 36 13.55 -5.36 -11.97
N LYS A 37 13.99 -5.46 -10.71
CA LYS A 37 13.81 -4.41 -9.70
C LYS A 37 15.15 -3.99 -9.13
N ASN A 38 15.70 -2.90 -9.64
CA ASN A 38 16.92 -2.31 -9.10
C ASN A 38 16.67 -1.64 -7.75
N LYS A 39 17.60 -1.81 -6.81
CA LYS A 39 17.53 -1.23 -5.46
C LYS A 39 18.08 0.19 -5.50
N LYS A 40 17.22 1.20 -5.29
CA LYS A 40 17.64 2.60 -5.18
C LYS A 40 18.17 2.98 -3.80
N SER A 41 17.94 2.17 -2.76
CA SER A 41 18.42 2.36 -1.38
C SER A 41 18.21 3.78 -0.83
N GLY A 42 17.06 4.39 -1.14
CA GLY A 42 16.70 5.73 -0.70
C GLY A 42 17.42 6.89 -1.38
N ARG A 43 18.11 6.63 -2.52
CA ARG A 43 18.78 7.67 -3.34
C ARG A 43 17.85 8.20 -4.41
N ASN A 44 17.99 9.50 -4.72
CA ASN A 44 17.35 10.16 -5.85
C ASN A 44 18.14 9.93 -7.16
N SER A 45 17.76 10.63 -8.25
CA SER A 45 18.44 10.59 -9.55
C SER A 45 19.89 11.08 -9.50
N TYR A 46 20.22 11.99 -8.58
CA TYR A 46 21.58 12.52 -8.38
C TYR A 46 22.43 11.66 -7.41
N GLY A 47 21.96 10.49 -6.99
CA GLY A 47 22.66 9.63 -6.04
C GLY A 47 22.62 10.09 -4.58
N ARG A 48 21.98 11.22 -4.26
CA ARG A 48 21.87 11.75 -2.88
C ARG A 48 20.79 10.99 -2.11
N ILE A 49 21.05 10.74 -0.81
CA ILE A 49 20.09 10.10 0.08
C ILE A 49 18.95 11.08 0.40
N THR A 50 17.75 10.80 -0.12
CA THR A 50 16.53 11.57 0.17
C THR A 50 15.62 10.85 1.18
N VAL A 51 15.75 9.52 1.30
CA VAL A 51 15.04 8.72 2.29
C VAL A 51 16.06 7.90 3.07
N ARG A 52 16.31 8.30 4.32
CA ARG A 52 17.30 7.65 5.20
C ARG A 52 16.86 6.24 5.60
N HIS A 53 17.80 5.45 6.09
CA HIS A 53 17.59 4.12 6.66
C HIS A 53 16.97 3.11 5.69
N ARG A 54 17.28 3.23 4.41
CA ARG A 54 16.89 2.28 3.34
C ARG A 54 18.12 1.62 2.75
N GLY A 55 18.00 0.36 2.39
CA GLY A 55 19.08 -0.40 1.74
C GLY A 55 19.16 -1.83 2.20
N GLY A 56 20.00 -2.63 1.53
CA GLY A 56 20.06 -4.08 1.75
C GLY A 56 18.75 -4.77 1.36
N GLY A 57 18.37 -5.78 2.13
CA GLY A 57 17.16 -6.57 1.91
C GLY A 57 17.30 -7.62 0.80
N ASN A 58 16.34 -8.52 0.74
CA ASN A 58 16.32 -9.60 -0.23
C ASN A 58 16.18 -9.09 -1.67
N ARG A 59 16.72 -9.83 -2.64
CA ARG A 59 16.47 -9.59 -4.07
C ARG A 59 15.00 -9.93 -4.36
N LYS A 60 14.35 -9.11 -5.19
CA LYS A 60 12.93 -9.26 -5.55
C LYS A 60 12.79 -8.93 -7.03
N LYS A 61 12.00 -9.72 -7.77
CA LYS A 61 11.50 -9.34 -9.08
C LYS A 61 10.20 -8.56 -8.91
N TYR A 62 9.96 -7.56 -9.73
CA TYR A 62 8.70 -6.81 -9.73
C TYR A 62 7.64 -7.56 -10.51
N ARG A 63 6.40 -7.61 -10.00
CA ARG A 63 5.23 -8.12 -10.73
C ARG A 63 4.55 -6.95 -11.41
N LEU A 64 4.37 -7.07 -12.72
CA LEU A 64 3.62 -6.08 -13.50
C LEU A 64 2.14 -6.24 -13.17
N ILE A 65 1.59 -5.27 -12.46
CA ILE A 65 0.18 -5.27 -12.08
C ILE A 65 -0.57 -4.34 -13.02
N ASP A 66 -1.70 -4.81 -13.53
CA ASP A 66 -2.62 -3.97 -14.29
C ASP A 66 -3.43 -3.07 -13.36
N PHE A 67 -2.96 -1.83 -13.19
CA PHE A 67 -3.65 -0.79 -12.45
C PHE A 67 -4.65 -0.01 -13.30
N LYS A 68 -4.69 -0.25 -14.60
CA LYS A 68 -5.54 0.50 -15.53
C LYS A 68 -6.82 -0.23 -15.90
N ARG A 69 -6.77 -1.59 -15.91
CA ARG A 69 -7.93 -2.45 -16.22
C ARG A 69 -8.65 -2.02 -17.51
N ARG A 70 -7.91 -1.77 -18.59
CA ARG A 70 -8.42 -1.21 -19.85
C ARG A 70 -9.11 -2.19 -20.79
N LYS A 71 -9.03 -3.48 -20.56
CA LYS A 71 -9.76 -4.50 -21.33
C LYS A 71 -11.23 -4.50 -20.90
N PHE A 72 -12.00 -3.57 -21.45
CA PHE A 72 -13.41 -3.42 -21.15
C PHE A 72 -14.26 -4.50 -21.83
N GLY A 73 -15.27 -5.01 -21.13
CA GLY A 73 -16.22 -6.01 -21.63
C GLY A 73 -15.64 -7.42 -21.79
N VAL A 74 -14.34 -7.62 -21.60
CA VAL A 74 -13.70 -8.92 -21.73
C VAL A 74 -13.68 -9.63 -20.39
N GLU A 75 -14.25 -10.82 -20.34
CA GLU A 75 -14.27 -11.68 -19.15
C GLU A 75 -12.87 -12.28 -18.92
N ALA A 76 -12.45 -12.31 -17.65
CA ALA A 76 -11.24 -12.99 -17.24
C ALA A 76 -11.51 -13.92 -16.06
N VAL A 77 -10.82 -15.04 -16.00
CA VAL A 77 -10.94 -16.04 -14.93
C VAL A 77 -9.72 -15.96 -14.02
N VAL A 78 -9.94 -15.97 -12.70
CA VAL A 78 -8.86 -16.03 -11.70
C VAL A 78 -8.22 -17.40 -11.72
N LYS A 79 -6.96 -17.51 -12.14
CA LYS A 79 -6.20 -18.78 -12.19
C LYS A 79 -5.50 -19.07 -10.88
N THR A 80 -4.85 -18.06 -10.27
CA THR A 80 -4.10 -18.23 -9.02
C THR A 80 -4.20 -17.01 -8.13
N LEU A 81 -4.06 -17.23 -6.81
CA LEU A 81 -3.86 -16.20 -5.81
C LEU A 81 -2.42 -16.31 -5.29
N GLU A 82 -1.64 -15.22 -5.40
CA GLU A 82 -0.20 -15.28 -5.17
C GLU A 82 0.28 -14.26 -4.13
N TYR A 83 1.39 -14.60 -3.48
CA TYR A 83 2.17 -13.67 -2.67
C TYR A 83 3.05 -12.78 -3.53
N ASP A 84 3.00 -11.46 -3.33
CA ASP A 84 3.93 -10.52 -3.95
C ASP A 84 4.88 -9.90 -2.89
N PRO A 85 6.21 -10.11 -2.98
CA PRO A 85 7.17 -9.52 -2.06
C PRO A 85 7.33 -7.99 -2.21
N ASN A 86 6.68 -7.37 -3.20
CA ASN A 86 6.80 -5.93 -3.47
C ASN A 86 5.72 -5.10 -2.79
N ARG A 87 4.62 -5.75 -2.39
CA ARG A 87 3.46 -5.11 -1.77
C ARG A 87 2.93 -5.90 -0.59
N THR A 88 2.08 -5.29 0.19
CA THR A 88 1.47 -5.92 1.36
C THR A 88 0.22 -6.73 1.02
N ALA A 89 -0.46 -6.35 -0.05
CA ALA A 89 -1.63 -7.04 -0.61
C ALA A 89 -1.21 -8.30 -1.37
N HIS A 90 -2.08 -9.31 -1.43
CA HIS A 90 -1.95 -10.42 -2.37
C HIS A 90 -2.36 -9.99 -3.77
N ILE A 91 -1.92 -10.75 -4.76
CA ILE A 91 -2.24 -10.54 -6.18
C ILE A 91 -2.97 -11.76 -6.73
N ALA A 92 -3.76 -11.55 -7.76
CA ALA A 92 -4.42 -12.60 -8.51
C ALA A 92 -3.90 -12.60 -9.95
N LEU A 93 -3.52 -13.76 -10.46
CA LEU A 93 -3.28 -13.96 -11.88
C LEU A 93 -4.64 -14.24 -12.52
N ILE A 94 -5.01 -13.40 -13.47
CA ILE A 94 -6.21 -13.57 -14.29
C ILE A 94 -5.81 -13.90 -15.71
N GLU A 95 -6.63 -14.71 -16.36
CA GLU A 95 -6.53 -15.06 -17.77
C GLU A 95 -7.80 -14.64 -18.47
N TYR A 96 -7.67 -13.80 -19.48
CA TYR A 96 -8.76 -13.33 -20.31
C TYR A 96 -9.19 -14.41 -21.32
N THR A 97 -10.38 -14.29 -21.87
CA THR A 97 -10.90 -15.21 -22.91
C THR A 97 -10.01 -15.25 -24.17
N ASP A 98 -9.23 -14.20 -24.42
CA ASP A 98 -8.24 -14.13 -25.49
C ASP A 98 -6.89 -14.82 -25.17
N GLY A 99 -6.78 -15.50 -24.03
CA GLY A 99 -5.55 -16.17 -23.56
C GLY A 99 -4.49 -15.23 -22.96
N THR A 100 -4.71 -13.91 -22.96
CA THR A 100 -3.75 -13.00 -22.33
C THR A 100 -3.85 -13.08 -20.81
N LYS A 101 -2.69 -13.05 -20.13
CA LYS A 101 -2.58 -13.09 -18.67
C LYS A 101 -2.26 -11.70 -18.11
N SER A 102 -2.78 -11.41 -16.93
CA SER A 102 -2.48 -10.18 -16.21
C SER A 102 -2.52 -10.39 -14.71
N TYR A 103 -1.74 -9.61 -13.94
CA TYR A 103 -1.88 -9.55 -12.49
C TYR A 103 -2.78 -8.40 -12.08
N ILE A 104 -3.67 -8.66 -11.13
CA ILE A 104 -4.49 -7.64 -10.45
C ILE A 104 -4.26 -7.71 -8.95
N LEU A 105 -4.67 -6.67 -8.20
CA LEU A 105 -4.76 -6.77 -6.74
C LEU A 105 -5.91 -7.72 -6.39
N ALA A 106 -5.64 -8.68 -5.52
CA ALA A 106 -6.68 -9.58 -5.03
C ALA A 106 -7.50 -8.90 -3.94
N PRO A 107 -8.83 -8.73 -4.10
CA PRO A 107 -9.70 -8.32 -3.01
C PRO A 107 -9.96 -9.46 -2.02
N VAL A 108 -10.51 -9.13 -0.86
CA VAL A 108 -11.03 -10.08 0.10
C VAL A 108 -12.22 -10.82 -0.53
N GLY A 109 -12.26 -12.14 -0.38
CA GLY A 109 -13.35 -12.98 -0.89
C GLY A 109 -13.16 -13.52 -2.29
N LEU A 110 -12.20 -13.00 -3.08
CA LEU A 110 -11.89 -13.52 -4.41
C LEU A 110 -11.28 -14.92 -4.32
N LYS A 111 -11.78 -15.85 -5.13
CA LYS A 111 -11.34 -17.25 -5.17
C LYS A 111 -10.79 -17.61 -6.56
N VAL A 112 -10.03 -18.68 -6.61
CA VAL A 112 -9.61 -19.30 -7.88
C VAL A 112 -10.84 -19.83 -8.60
N GLY A 113 -10.97 -19.55 -9.90
CA GLY A 113 -12.13 -19.87 -10.73
C GLY A 113 -13.16 -18.75 -10.85
N ASP A 114 -13.10 -17.71 -9.98
CA ASP A 114 -14.01 -16.58 -10.08
C ASP A 114 -13.78 -15.80 -11.38
N LYS A 115 -14.87 -15.27 -11.94
CA LYS A 115 -14.85 -14.42 -13.12
C LYS A 115 -14.79 -12.96 -12.74
N VAL A 116 -13.96 -12.19 -13.42
CA VAL A 116 -13.82 -10.74 -13.22
C VAL A 116 -13.89 -10.01 -14.55
N VAL A 117 -14.61 -8.89 -14.56
CA VAL A 117 -14.82 -8.04 -15.74
C VAL A 117 -14.43 -6.59 -15.39
N SER A 118 -14.03 -5.85 -16.41
CA SER A 118 -13.81 -4.40 -16.31
C SER A 118 -14.69 -3.68 -17.33
N GLY A 119 -15.26 -2.55 -16.96
CA GLY A 119 -16.04 -1.75 -17.89
C GLY A 119 -17.24 -1.08 -17.23
N PRO A 120 -17.93 -0.19 -17.95
CA PRO A 120 -19.11 0.50 -17.43
C PRO A 120 -20.27 -0.46 -17.13
N ASP A 121 -20.43 -1.53 -17.92
CA ASP A 121 -21.54 -2.48 -17.85
C ASP A 121 -21.24 -3.70 -16.99
N ALA A 122 -20.09 -3.70 -16.27
CA ALA A 122 -19.72 -4.81 -15.41
C ALA A 122 -20.63 -4.88 -14.17
N ASP A 123 -20.98 -6.10 -13.74
CA ASP A 123 -21.75 -6.34 -12.51
C ASP A 123 -21.01 -5.79 -11.28
N ILE A 124 -21.78 -5.41 -10.25
CA ILE A 124 -21.27 -4.95 -8.96
C ILE A 124 -20.86 -6.16 -8.11
N ARG A 125 -19.80 -6.85 -8.57
CA ARG A 125 -19.21 -8.01 -7.88
C ARG A 125 -17.78 -7.71 -7.44
N VAL A 126 -17.35 -8.37 -6.36
CA VAL A 126 -15.99 -8.21 -5.83
C VAL A 126 -14.96 -8.58 -6.90
N GLY A 127 -14.02 -7.66 -7.16
CA GLY A 127 -12.98 -7.83 -8.18
C GLY A 127 -13.27 -7.18 -9.52
N ASN A 128 -14.52 -6.84 -9.81
CA ASN A 128 -14.88 -6.09 -11.00
C ASN A 128 -14.47 -4.63 -10.91
N ALA A 129 -14.06 -4.06 -12.03
CA ALA A 129 -13.62 -2.66 -12.10
C ALA A 129 -14.59 -1.84 -12.95
N LEU A 130 -15.15 -0.77 -12.36
CA LEU A 130 -16.13 0.10 -12.98
C LEU A 130 -15.73 1.57 -12.82
N PRO A 131 -16.25 2.47 -13.68
CA PRO A 131 -16.27 3.90 -13.38
C PRO A 131 -17.07 4.20 -12.11
N LEU A 132 -16.64 5.16 -11.31
CA LEU A 132 -17.32 5.52 -10.05
C LEU A 132 -18.78 5.93 -10.27
N VAL A 133 -19.12 6.48 -11.45
CA VAL A 133 -20.50 6.84 -11.81
C VAL A 133 -21.44 5.63 -11.75
N ASN A 134 -20.97 4.43 -12.12
CA ASN A 134 -21.80 3.22 -12.20
C ASN A 134 -21.80 2.41 -10.89
N ILE A 135 -21.05 2.83 -9.87
CA ILE A 135 -20.97 2.15 -8.57
C ILE A 135 -21.99 2.78 -7.61
N PRO A 136 -22.86 2.01 -6.92
CA PRO A 136 -23.81 2.55 -5.94
C PRO A 136 -23.13 3.27 -4.78
N ILE A 137 -23.79 4.30 -4.25
CA ILE A 137 -23.37 4.98 -3.03
C ILE A 137 -23.35 3.99 -1.86
N GLY A 138 -22.41 4.16 -0.92
CA GLY A 138 -22.20 3.25 0.20
C GLY A 138 -21.26 2.08 -0.09
N THR A 139 -20.98 1.78 -1.36
CA THR A 139 -20.12 0.65 -1.75
C THR A 139 -18.67 0.89 -1.35
N PHE A 140 -18.03 -0.20 -0.85
CA PHE A 140 -16.59 -0.21 -0.61
C PHE A 140 -15.84 -0.54 -1.88
N VAL A 141 -14.84 0.29 -2.18
CA VAL A 141 -14.00 0.19 -3.37
C VAL A 141 -12.52 0.26 -3.01
N HIS A 142 -11.69 -0.30 -3.85
CA HIS A 142 -10.24 -0.18 -3.74
C HIS A 142 -9.64 0.08 -5.12
N ASN A 143 -8.32 0.25 -5.18
CA ASN A 143 -7.62 0.43 -6.45
C ASN A 143 -8.23 1.57 -7.29
N VAL A 144 -8.43 2.75 -6.65
CA VAL A 144 -9.16 3.88 -7.25
C VAL A 144 -8.20 4.81 -7.99
N GLU A 145 -8.59 5.26 -9.16
CA GLU A 145 -7.89 6.29 -9.93
C GLU A 145 -8.08 7.68 -9.32
N LEU A 146 -7.09 8.56 -9.50
CA LEU A 146 -7.20 9.99 -9.20
C LEU A 146 -7.54 10.85 -10.42
N TYR A 147 -7.16 10.36 -11.59
CA TYR A 147 -7.42 10.97 -12.90
C TYR A 147 -7.79 9.86 -13.87
N PRO A 148 -8.79 10.06 -14.73
CA PRO A 148 -9.26 9.03 -15.65
C PRO A 148 -8.12 8.49 -16.54
N GLY A 149 -8.05 7.17 -16.65
CA GLY A 149 -7.07 6.47 -17.51
C GLY A 149 -5.61 6.50 -17.04
N LYS A 150 -5.30 7.16 -15.93
CA LYS A 150 -3.92 7.20 -15.37
C LYS A 150 -3.54 5.89 -14.68
N GLY A 151 -4.51 5.13 -14.26
CA GLY A 151 -4.36 3.94 -13.43
C GLY A 151 -4.51 4.24 -11.95
N ALA A 152 -4.89 3.23 -11.21
CA ALA A 152 -5.25 3.32 -9.80
C ALA A 152 -4.09 3.78 -8.92
N GLN A 153 -4.38 4.65 -7.96
CA GLN A 153 -3.41 5.23 -7.03
C GLN A 153 -3.84 5.14 -5.57
N LEU A 154 -5.15 5.15 -5.27
CA LEU A 154 -5.69 5.13 -3.91
C LEU A 154 -6.09 3.70 -3.49
N ALA A 155 -6.09 3.45 -2.17
CA ALA A 155 -6.54 2.21 -1.53
C ALA A 155 -5.97 0.92 -2.17
N ARG A 156 -4.62 0.78 -2.21
CA ARG A 156 -3.92 -0.35 -2.82
C ARG A 156 -3.18 -1.25 -1.82
N SER A 157 -2.99 -0.80 -0.60
CA SER A 157 -2.29 -1.58 0.43
C SER A 157 -3.23 -2.59 1.09
N ALA A 158 -2.65 -3.62 1.71
CA ALA A 158 -3.38 -4.66 2.41
C ALA A 158 -4.46 -4.11 3.35
N GLY A 159 -5.65 -4.69 3.30
CA GLY A 159 -6.78 -4.32 4.14
C GLY A 159 -7.42 -2.96 3.87
N ASN A 160 -6.88 -2.17 2.94
CA ASN A 160 -7.41 -0.84 2.64
C ASN A 160 -8.65 -0.93 1.74
N MET A 161 -9.59 -0.01 2.00
CA MET A 161 -10.77 0.24 1.19
C MET A 161 -11.11 1.73 1.28
N ALA A 162 -11.78 2.26 0.27
CA ALA A 162 -12.42 3.56 0.29
C ALA A 162 -13.93 3.35 0.19
N GLN A 163 -14.72 4.22 0.76
CA GLN A 163 -16.18 4.17 0.67
C GLN A 163 -16.67 5.30 -0.22
N LEU A 164 -17.52 4.98 -1.17
CA LEU A 164 -18.22 5.97 -2.01
C LEU A 164 -19.38 6.56 -1.21
N MET A 165 -19.27 7.86 -0.87
CA MET A 165 -20.24 8.53 0.02
C MET A 165 -21.34 9.28 -0.74
N ALA A 166 -20.97 9.96 -1.84
CA ALA A 166 -21.89 10.76 -2.65
C ALA A 166 -21.36 10.93 -4.07
N LYS A 167 -22.23 11.35 -4.98
CA LYS A 167 -21.91 11.72 -6.37
C LYS A 167 -22.64 13.01 -6.69
N GLU A 168 -21.89 14.07 -6.95
CA GLU A 168 -22.44 15.39 -7.26
C GLU A 168 -21.51 16.14 -8.23
N ASN A 169 -22.06 16.94 -9.11
CA ASN A 169 -21.29 17.80 -10.02
C ASN A 169 -20.17 17.07 -10.79
N LYS A 170 -20.44 15.86 -11.31
CA LYS A 170 -19.49 15.00 -12.01
C LYS A 170 -18.28 14.58 -11.15
N MET A 171 -18.44 14.68 -9.82
CA MET A 171 -17.44 14.27 -8.84
C MET A 171 -18.02 13.21 -7.90
N ALA A 172 -17.20 12.24 -7.54
CA ALA A 172 -17.48 11.24 -6.53
C ALA A 172 -16.78 11.59 -5.22
N LEU A 173 -17.50 11.68 -4.12
CA LEU A 173 -16.98 11.90 -2.79
C LEU A 173 -16.56 10.56 -2.18
N LEU A 174 -15.28 10.40 -1.92
CA LEU A 174 -14.69 9.19 -1.34
C LEU A 174 -14.19 9.43 0.09
N ARG A 175 -14.59 8.54 1.01
CA ARG A 175 -13.97 8.41 2.32
C ARG A 175 -12.76 7.47 2.21
N LEU A 176 -11.57 8.03 2.32
CA LEU A 176 -10.31 7.29 2.22
C LEU A 176 -9.99 6.51 3.50
N PRO A 177 -9.07 5.51 3.45
CA PRO A 177 -8.64 4.74 4.63
C PRO A 177 -8.07 5.61 5.76
N SER A 178 -7.56 6.80 5.45
CA SER A 178 -7.07 7.78 6.42
C SER A 178 -8.18 8.53 7.17
N GLY A 179 -9.45 8.41 6.74
CA GLY A 179 -10.59 9.21 7.19
C GLY A 179 -10.77 10.53 6.43
N GLU A 180 -9.87 10.87 5.49
CA GLU A 180 -10.02 12.04 4.61
C GLU A 180 -11.20 11.86 3.66
N LEU A 181 -12.04 12.89 3.54
CA LEU A 181 -13.09 12.97 2.51
C LEU A 181 -12.52 13.75 1.33
N ARG A 182 -12.55 13.11 0.16
CA ARG A 182 -11.93 13.66 -1.04
C ARG A 182 -12.81 13.46 -2.27
N ASN A 183 -12.92 14.50 -3.07
CA ASN A 183 -13.56 14.46 -4.39
C ASN A 183 -12.60 13.89 -5.44
N VAL A 184 -13.14 13.02 -6.29
CA VAL A 184 -12.46 12.40 -7.44
C VAL A 184 -13.42 12.46 -8.62
N PRO A 185 -12.99 12.72 -9.86
CA PRO A 185 -13.87 12.67 -11.02
C PRO A 185 -14.63 11.33 -11.10
N GLU A 186 -15.93 11.38 -11.35
CA GLU A 186 -16.79 10.17 -11.39
C GLU A 186 -16.45 9.20 -12.52
N SER A 187 -15.77 9.69 -13.57
CA SER A 187 -15.24 8.88 -14.68
C SER A 187 -14.00 8.05 -14.31
N CYS A 188 -13.42 8.26 -13.12
CA CYS A 188 -12.30 7.45 -12.63
C CYS A 188 -12.72 6.02 -12.34
N MET A 189 -11.87 5.06 -12.71
CA MET A 189 -12.08 3.64 -12.45
C MET A 189 -11.79 3.30 -10.99
N ALA A 190 -12.60 2.38 -10.45
CA ALA A 190 -12.37 1.77 -9.14
C ALA A 190 -12.73 0.28 -9.19
N THR A 191 -12.15 -0.52 -8.30
CA THR A 191 -12.46 -1.96 -8.19
C THR A 191 -13.30 -2.19 -6.94
N ILE A 192 -14.36 -3.00 -7.07
CA ILE A 192 -15.29 -3.33 -5.98
C ILE A 192 -14.62 -4.19 -4.91
N GLY A 193 -14.86 -3.87 -3.64
CA GLY A 193 -14.44 -4.64 -2.47
C GLY A 193 -13.25 -4.04 -1.74
N GLN A 194 -12.76 -4.77 -0.73
CA GLN A 194 -11.62 -4.45 0.12
C GLN A 194 -10.37 -5.20 -0.35
N VAL A 195 -9.19 -4.60 -0.26
CA VAL A 195 -7.91 -5.26 -0.55
C VAL A 195 -7.65 -6.39 0.44
N SER A 196 -7.16 -7.53 -0.06
CA SER A 196 -6.81 -8.71 0.74
C SER A 196 -5.75 -8.46 1.83
N ASN A 197 -5.51 -9.48 2.66
CA ASN A 197 -4.47 -9.49 3.70
C ASN A 197 -4.69 -8.42 4.79
N ALA A 198 -5.93 -8.23 5.26
CA ALA A 198 -6.29 -7.22 6.27
C ALA A 198 -5.47 -7.33 7.56
N ASP A 199 -5.08 -8.54 7.97
CA ASP A 199 -4.29 -8.79 9.18
C ASP A 199 -2.80 -8.48 9.05
N HIS A 200 -2.34 -7.97 7.90
CA HIS A 200 -0.92 -7.66 7.68
C HIS A 200 -0.33 -6.70 8.73
N SER A 201 -1.11 -5.75 9.21
CA SER A 201 -0.69 -4.78 10.24
C SER A 201 -0.48 -5.41 11.63
N ASN A 202 -1.12 -6.55 11.90
CA ASN A 202 -1.07 -7.24 13.18
C ASN A 202 0.14 -8.18 13.31
N VAL A 203 0.94 -8.34 12.24
CA VAL A 203 2.12 -9.21 12.22
C VAL A 203 3.26 -8.62 13.03
N LYS A 204 3.76 -9.40 14.00
CA LYS A 204 4.94 -9.08 14.80
C LYS A 204 6.20 -9.61 14.12
N ILE A 205 7.15 -8.73 13.83
CA ILE A 205 8.40 -9.08 13.09
C ILE A 205 9.31 -9.97 13.95
N GLY A 206 9.39 -9.73 15.26
CA GLY A 206 10.09 -10.55 16.25
C GLY A 206 11.60 -10.34 16.33
N LYS A 207 12.31 -10.05 15.24
CA LYS A 207 13.75 -9.84 15.23
C LYS A 207 14.23 -8.77 14.25
N ALA A 208 15.34 -8.12 14.59
CA ALA A 208 15.96 -7.07 13.76
C ALA A 208 16.39 -7.57 12.37
N GLY A 209 16.91 -8.80 12.27
CA GLY A 209 17.32 -9.40 11.00
C GLY A 209 16.18 -9.50 9.98
N ARG A 210 14.95 -9.81 10.42
CA ARG A 210 13.78 -9.81 9.52
C ARG A 210 13.48 -8.42 8.97
N LYS A 211 13.60 -7.37 9.80
CA LYS A 211 13.45 -5.98 9.37
C LYS A 211 14.55 -5.58 8.37
N ARG A 212 15.79 -6.04 8.59
CA ARG A 212 16.91 -5.86 7.65
C ARG A 212 16.64 -6.51 6.29
N ASN A 213 16.11 -7.74 6.29
CA ASN A 213 15.74 -8.44 5.05
C ASN A 213 14.64 -7.75 4.27
N MET A 214 13.80 -6.93 4.93
CA MET A 214 12.81 -6.07 4.29
C MET A 214 13.41 -4.82 3.62
N GLY A 215 14.71 -4.53 3.84
CA GLY A 215 15.40 -3.37 3.29
C GLY A 215 15.44 -2.15 4.20
N TRP A 216 15.22 -2.33 5.50
CA TRP A 216 15.39 -1.30 6.51
C TRP A 216 16.76 -1.38 7.15
N ARG A 217 17.45 -0.26 7.27
CA ARG A 217 18.69 -0.14 8.04
C ARG A 217 18.41 0.36 9.45
N GLN A 218 19.38 0.14 10.35
CA GLN A 218 19.28 0.64 11.72
C GLN A 218 19.16 2.16 11.74
N THR A 219 18.47 2.66 12.75
CA THR A 219 18.33 4.08 13.05
C THR A 219 18.98 4.35 14.40
N VAL A 220 19.88 5.31 14.44
CA VAL A 220 20.49 5.83 15.66
C VAL A 220 19.64 7.02 16.11
N ARG A 221 19.30 7.09 17.38
CA ARG A 221 18.55 8.23 17.95
C ARG A 221 19.48 9.45 18.08
N GLY A 222 18.93 10.66 17.91
CA GLY A 222 19.72 11.89 17.94
C GLY A 222 20.46 12.16 19.26
N SER A 223 19.90 11.73 20.41
CA SER A 223 20.49 11.93 21.73
C SER A 223 21.79 11.16 22.01
N VAL A 224 22.19 10.22 21.13
CA VAL A 224 23.47 9.49 21.22
C VAL A 224 24.45 9.89 20.12
N MET A 225 24.18 10.97 19.43
CA MET A 225 25.04 11.60 18.43
C MET A 225 25.82 12.76 19.05
N ASN A 226 26.81 13.28 18.32
CA ASN A 226 27.52 14.48 18.70
C ASN A 226 26.65 15.74 18.47
N PRO A 227 26.96 16.88 19.12
CA PRO A 227 26.18 18.12 18.96
C PRO A 227 26.12 18.65 17.52
N ASN A 228 27.18 18.44 16.73
CA ASN A 228 27.24 18.83 15.32
C ASN A 228 26.41 17.92 14.40
N ASP A 229 26.11 16.67 14.82
CA ASP A 229 25.35 15.72 14.01
C ASP A 229 23.83 15.82 14.22
N HIS A 230 23.42 16.21 15.42
CA HIS A 230 22.00 16.33 15.77
C HIS A 230 21.75 17.36 16.87
N PRO A 231 20.67 18.15 16.79
CA PRO A 231 20.30 19.13 17.83
C PRO A 231 20.04 18.55 19.22
N HIS A 232 19.88 17.22 19.35
CA HIS A 232 19.75 16.51 20.62
C HIS A 232 21.06 15.87 21.07
N GLY A 233 22.15 16.05 20.34
CA GLY A 233 23.44 15.45 20.61
C GLY A 233 24.19 16.15 21.74
N GLY A 234 25.18 15.44 22.29
CA GLY A 234 26.06 15.91 23.37
C GLY A 234 25.59 15.57 24.76
N GLY A 235 26.41 15.95 25.76
CA GLY A 235 26.19 15.69 27.19
C GLY A 235 26.77 14.35 27.66
N GLU A 236 26.75 14.16 28.99
CA GLU A 236 27.25 12.98 29.67
C GLU A 236 26.13 11.94 29.92
N GLY A 237 26.47 10.66 29.77
CA GLY A 237 25.59 9.53 30.08
C GLY A 237 24.29 9.52 29.26
N LYS A 238 23.15 9.40 29.92
CA LYS A 238 21.81 9.44 29.28
C LYS A 238 21.28 10.86 29.26
N SER A 239 21.81 11.69 28.37
CA SER A 239 21.34 13.06 28.23
C SER A 239 19.89 13.15 27.78
N PRO A 240 19.11 14.09 28.32
CA PRO A 240 17.75 14.40 27.87
C PRO A 240 17.76 15.09 26.50
N VAL A 241 16.59 15.33 25.94
CA VAL A 241 16.44 16.06 24.66
C VAL A 241 16.96 17.50 24.74
N GLY A 242 16.94 18.11 25.94
CA GLY A 242 17.44 19.48 26.22
C GLY A 242 16.70 20.61 25.50
N ARG A 243 15.45 20.33 25.04
CA ARG A 243 14.60 21.29 24.32
C ARG A 243 13.13 21.12 24.75
N PRO A 244 12.27 22.15 24.55
CA PRO A 244 10.85 22.06 24.89
C PRO A 244 10.11 20.91 24.21
N GLY A 245 10.63 20.43 23.06
CA GLY A 245 10.09 19.29 22.32
C GLY A 245 11.11 18.66 21.39
N PRO A 246 10.85 17.43 20.91
CA PRO A 246 11.76 16.76 20.00
C PRO A 246 11.82 17.46 18.64
N VAL A 247 13.03 17.56 18.09
CA VAL A 247 13.27 18.17 16.77
C VAL A 247 13.91 17.16 15.81
N THR A 248 13.81 17.47 14.52
CA THR A 248 14.49 16.73 13.46
C THR A 248 15.97 17.10 13.42
N PRO A 249 16.83 16.35 12.68
CA PRO A 249 18.24 16.72 12.49
C PRO A 249 18.46 18.13 11.94
N TRP A 250 17.46 18.69 11.29
CA TRP A 250 17.47 20.06 10.73
C TRP A 250 16.81 21.11 11.65
N GLY A 251 16.56 20.76 12.92
CA GLY A 251 16.04 21.68 13.93
C GLY A 251 14.54 21.96 13.88
N LYS A 252 13.79 21.36 12.95
CA LYS A 252 12.33 21.52 12.87
C LYS A 252 11.62 20.64 13.90
N PRO A 253 10.48 21.10 14.48
CA PRO A 253 9.68 20.25 15.36
C PRO A 253 9.37 18.88 14.73
N ALA A 254 9.60 17.79 15.48
CA ALA A 254 9.38 16.43 14.98
C ALA A 254 7.90 16.01 15.07
N LEU A 255 7.14 16.58 16.00
CA LEU A 255 5.74 16.27 16.26
C LEU A 255 4.86 17.50 16.01
N GLY A 256 3.64 17.28 15.50
CA GLY A 256 2.62 18.31 15.32
C GLY A 256 2.86 19.31 14.18
N TYR A 257 4.05 19.38 13.62
CA TYR A 257 4.36 20.34 12.56
C TYR A 257 3.72 19.92 11.22
N LYS A 258 2.95 20.85 10.61
CA LYS A 258 2.33 20.65 9.30
C LYS A 258 3.40 20.74 8.19
N THR A 259 3.77 19.60 7.62
CA THR A 259 4.81 19.51 6.57
C THR A 259 4.27 19.63 5.14
N ARG A 260 2.96 19.42 4.91
CA ARG A 260 2.35 19.52 3.59
C ARG A 260 2.36 20.97 3.09
N LYS A 261 3.03 21.21 1.95
CA LYS A 261 3.09 22.51 1.28
C LYS A 261 2.30 22.58 -0.03
N ASN A 262 1.91 21.41 -0.60
CA ASN A 262 1.21 21.36 -1.86
C ASN A 262 -0.28 21.71 -1.67
N THR A 263 -0.70 22.85 -2.21
CA THR A 263 -2.07 23.38 -2.13
C THR A 263 -2.93 23.02 -3.36
N ARG A 264 -2.31 22.57 -4.45
CA ARG A 264 -3.02 22.31 -5.74
C ARG A 264 -4.22 21.38 -5.61
N SER A 265 -4.17 20.39 -4.73
CA SER A 265 -5.25 19.42 -4.51
C SER A 265 -6.13 19.76 -3.30
N ASP A 266 -5.94 20.90 -2.63
CA ASP A 266 -6.74 21.26 -1.45
C ASP A 266 -8.21 21.48 -1.80
N LYS A 267 -8.49 22.02 -2.98
CA LYS A 267 -9.85 22.16 -3.51
C LYS A 267 -10.64 20.86 -3.68
N LEU A 268 -9.93 19.73 -3.74
CA LEU A 268 -10.55 18.40 -3.85
C LEU A 268 -10.72 17.70 -2.48
N ILE A 269 -10.21 18.30 -1.40
CA ILE A 269 -10.30 17.75 -0.05
C ILE A 269 -11.43 18.47 0.68
N VAL A 270 -12.54 17.76 0.93
CA VAL A 270 -13.71 18.29 1.64
C VAL A 270 -13.45 18.29 3.15
N LYS A 271 -12.90 17.19 3.69
CA LYS A 271 -12.57 17.08 5.11
C LYS A 271 -11.23 16.37 5.28
N ARG A 272 -10.32 16.97 6.04
CA ARG A 272 -9.03 16.36 6.37
C ARG A 272 -9.19 15.30 7.47
N ARG A 273 -8.24 14.37 7.56
CA ARG A 273 -8.28 13.26 8.55
C ARG A 273 -8.36 13.74 10.01
N ASN A 274 -7.86 14.93 10.33
CA ASN A 274 -7.83 15.50 11.69
C ASN A 274 -8.97 16.47 11.97
N GLY A 275 -10.05 16.44 11.21
CA GLY A 275 -11.31 17.10 11.55
C GLY A 275 -11.37 18.62 11.36
N LYS A 276 -10.32 19.28 10.85
CA LYS A 276 -10.35 20.71 10.49
C LYS A 276 -10.14 20.89 8.99
#